data_804ba6b783df0b8b7787c9ceebab12a1
#
_entry.id   804ba6b783df0b8b7787c9ceebab12a1
#
_cell.length_a   1.000
_cell.length_b   1.000
_cell.length_c   1.000
_cell.angle_alpha   90.00
_cell.angle_beta   90.00
_cell.angle_gamma   90.00
#
_symmetry.space_group_name_H-M   'P 1'
#
loop_
_entity.id
_entity.type
_entity.pdbx_description
1 polymer ?
#
loop_
_entity_poly.entity_id
_entity_poly.type
_entity_poly.pdbx_seq_one_letter_code
_entity_poly.pdbx_strand_id
1 'polypeptide(L)'
;MGMKIKMDVAKFKEQLRATADELGRATRPAAQEGAQIIYLQARLNCPESDAAHMFHGTNAVYGPYSPGNLRNSIYQVFSKDNSFKDVSTYHISWNADKAPYGAMVEFGTSRAAAQSFIARSIKETRSEVRAAIKARFIEEVNGK
;
A
#
# COMPACT_ATOMS: atom_id res chain seq x y z
N MET A 1 50.62 21.40 -25.42
CA MET A 1 50.19 20.54 -24.32
C MET A 1 48.84 19.90 -24.62
N GLY A 2 48.79 18.59 -24.70
CA GLY A 2 47.51 17.89 -24.84
C GLY A 2 46.98 17.39 -23.53
N MET A 3 45.68 17.49 -23.30
CA MET A 3 44.99 16.88 -22.15
C MET A 3 44.50 15.48 -22.53
N LYS A 4 44.96 14.48 -21.79
CA LYS A 4 44.46 13.10 -21.98
C LYS A 4 43.43 12.78 -20.89
N ILE A 5 42.21 12.44 -21.29
CA ILE A 5 41.18 11.99 -20.42
C ILE A 5 41.07 10.48 -20.52
N LYS A 6 41.40 9.78 -19.45
CA LYS A 6 41.18 8.33 -19.33
C LYS A 6 39.89 8.07 -18.55
N MET A 7 38.96 7.38 -19.16
CA MET A 7 37.76 6.89 -18.47
C MET A 7 37.80 5.36 -18.37
N ASP A 8 37.74 4.86 -17.14
CA ASP A 8 37.62 3.43 -16.92
C ASP A 8 36.13 3.04 -16.95
N VAL A 9 35.72 2.54 -18.10
CA VAL A 9 34.31 2.14 -18.34
C VAL A 9 33.87 1.01 -17.42
N ALA A 10 34.76 0.06 -17.12
CA ALA A 10 34.42 -1.07 -16.23
C ALA A 10 34.14 -0.58 -14.81
N LYS A 11 35.01 0.27 -14.28
CA LYS A 11 34.85 0.90 -12.95
C LYS A 11 33.61 1.77 -12.88
N PHE A 12 33.34 2.54 -13.93
CA PHE A 12 32.15 3.38 -14.04
C PHE A 12 30.86 2.54 -14.04
N LYS A 13 30.82 1.46 -14.81
CA LYS A 13 29.69 0.51 -14.82
C LYS A 13 29.46 -0.11 -13.45
N GLU A 14 30.52 -0.50 -12.74
CA GLU A 14 30.43 -1.05 -11.40
C GLU A 14 29.85 -0.05 -10.41
N GLN A 15 30.29 1.20 -10.45
CA GLN A 15 29.75 2.26 -9.63
C GLN A 15 28.27 2.54 -9.92
N LEU A 16 27.86 2.54 -11.19
CA LEU A 16 26.46 2.70 -11.59
C LEU A 16 25.59 1.56 -11.05
N ARG A 17 26.08 0.32 -11.13
CA ARG A 17 25.37 -0.86 -10.58
C ARG A 17 25.22 -0.76 -9.08
N ALA A 18 26.27 -0.40 -8.36
CA ALA A 18 26.25 -0.24 -6.91
C ALA A 18 25.24 0.85 -6.48
N THR A 19 25.21 1.98 -7.20
CA THR A 19 24.24 3.06 -6.97
C THR A 19 22.81 2.61 -7.26
N ALA A 20 22.60 1.90 -8.37
CA ALA A 20 21.29 1.36 -8.72
C ALA A 20 20.78 0.37 -7.68
N ASP A 21 21.65 -0.50 -7.16
CA ASP A 21 21.31 -1.47 -6.11
C ASP A 21 20.95 -0.78 -4.79
N GLU A 22 21.64 0.28 -4.45
CA GLU A 22 21.35 1.10 -3.27
C GLU A 22 19.98 1.79 -3.39
N LEU A 23 19.71 2.41 -4.52
CA LEU A 23 18.42 3.04 -4.80
C LEU A 23 17.28 2.00 -4.79
N GLY A 24 17.52 0.84 -5.38
CA GLY A 24 16.55 -0.26 -5.37
C GLY A 24 16.20 -0.72 -3.96
N ARG A 25 17.19 -0.84 -3.07
CA ARG A 25 16.94 -1.20 -1.66
C ARG A 25 16.15 -0.16 -0.89
N ALA A 26 16.25 1.10 -1.24
CA ALA A 26 15.53 2.20 -0.60
C ALA A 26 14.03 2.22 -0.99
N THR A 27 13.61 1.57 -2.07
CA THR A 27 12.22 1.59 -2.53
C THR A 27 11.26 0.91 -1.55
N ARG A 28 11.65 -0.20 -0.96
CA ARG A 28 10.77 -0.97 -0.08
C ARG A 28 10.40 -0.23 1.22
N PRO A 29 11.36 0.30 2.01
CA PRO A 29 11.00 1.10 3.20
C PRO A 29 10.19 2.35 2.85
N ALA A 30 10.50 3.01 1.72
CA ALA A 30 9.75 4.17 1.26
C ALA A 30 8.30 3.80 0.91
N ALA A 31 8.09 2.72 0.15
CA ALA A 31 6.75 2.24 -0.20
C ALA A 31 5.96 1.81 1.05
N GLN A 32 6.62 1.19 2.03
CA GLN A 32 6.00 0.80 3.30
C GLN A 32 5.50 2.02 4.08
N GLU A 33 6.24 3.10 4.09
CA GLU A 33 5.82 4.36 4.74
C GLU A 33 4.52 4.89 4.13
N GLY A 34 4.45 4.93 2.80
CA GLY A 34 3.23 5.34 2.09
C GLY A 34 2.06 4.38 2.33
N ALA A 35 2.32 3.08 2.31
CA ALA A 35 1.30 2.05 2.56
C ALA A 35 0.72 2.16 3.97
N GLN A 36 1.54 2.46 4.96
CA GLN A 36 1.12 2.64 6.35
C GLN A 36 0.14 3.81 6.49
N ILE A 37 0.39 4.92 5.82
CA ILE A 37 -0.51 6.09 5.83
C ILE A 37 -1.87 5.73 5.25
N ILE A 38 -1.90 5.08 4.10
CA ILE A 38 -3.15 4.65 3.43
C ILE A 38 -3.89 3.63 4.31
N TYR A 39 -3.17 2.67 4.88
CA TYR A 39 -3.74 1.65 5.76
C TYR A 39 -4.45 2.27 6.97
N LEU A 40 -3.80 3.19 7.66
CA LEU A 40 -4.38 3.86 8.82
C LEU A 40 -5.59 4.71 8.42
N GLN A 41 -5.52 5.43 7.30
CA GLN A 41 -6.64 6.23 6.81
C GLN A 41 -7.82 5.34 6.38
N ALA A 42 -7.55 4.21 5.74
CA ALA A 42 -8.59 3.25 5.36
C ALA A 42 -9.34 2.70 6.59
N ARG A 43 -8.63 2.45 7.68
CA ARG A 43 -9.25 2.04 8.95
C ARG A 43 -10.12 3.15 9.55
N LEU A 44 -9.68 4.40 9.46
CA LEU A 44 -10.47 5.55 9.92
C LEU A 44 -11.72 5.78 9.07
N ASN A 45 -11.60 5.60 7.77
CA ASN A 45 -12.69 5.81 6.81
C ASN A 45 -13.67 4.63 6.73
N CYS A 46 -13.27 3.47 7.24
CA CYS A 46 -14.10 2.27 7.19
C CYS A 46 -15.36 2.45 8.05
N PRO A 47 -16.55 2.27 7.46
CA PRO A 47 -17.79 2.37 8.23
C PRO A 47 -17.89 1.24 9.26
N GLU A 48 -18.56 1.52 10.34
CA GLU A 48 -18.83 0.59 11.42
C GLU A 48 -20.34 0.48 11.63
N SER A 49 -20.85 -0.75 11.78
CA SER A 49 -22.26 -0.96 12.05
C SER A 49 -22.60 -0.63 13.51
N ASP A 50 -23.82 -0.20 13.76
CA ASP A 50 -24.29 0.12 15.12
C ASP A 50 -24.46 -1.14 15.99
N ALA A 51 -24.70 -2.28 15.34
CA ALA A 51 -24.91 -3.56 16.01
C ALA A 51 -24.35 -4.72 15.17
N ALA A 52 -24.24 -5.89 15.78
CA ALA A 52 -23.89 -7.10 15.06
C ALA A 52 -24.89 -7.38 13.93
N HIS A 53 -24.40 -7.82 12.78
CA HIS A 53 -25.22 -8.07 11.61
C HIS A 53 -24.90 -9.42 10.95
N MET A 54 -25.87 -9.93 10.20
CA MET A 54 -25.73 -11.11 9.38
C MET A 54 -25.47 -10.71 7.93
N PHE A 55 -24.73 -11.53 7.20
CA PHE A 55 -24.52 -11.38 5.77
C PHE A 55 -25.24 -12.50 5.02
N HIS A 56 -26.15 -12.13 4.14
CA HIS A 56 -26.91 -13.05 3.31
C HIS A 56 -26.21 -13.23 1.97
N GLY A 57 -25.44 -14.31 1.86
CA GLY A 57 -24.82 -14.72 0.60
C GLY A 57 -25.80 -15.46 -0.29
N THR A 58 -25.34 -15.85 -1.47
CA THR A 58 -26.18 -16.56 -2.46
C THR A 58 -26.66 -17.92 -1.95
N ASN A 59 -25.82 -18.65 -1.25
CA ASN A 59 -26.11 -20.04 -0.83
C ASN A 59 -26.15 -20.24 0.68
N ALA A 60 -25.78 -19.24 1.47
CA ALA A 60 -25.71 -19.35 2.90
C ALA A 60 -25.81 -17.98 3.59
N VAL A 61 -26.15 -18.01 4.87
CA VAL A 61 -26.13 -16.86 5.77
C VAL A 61 -24.92 -16.97 6.66
N TYR A 62 -24.16 -15.90 6.75
CA TYR A 62 -22.90 -15.83 7.50
C TYR A 62 -23.01 -14.80 8.63
N GLY A 63 -22.26 -15.02 9.68
CA GLY A 63 -22.23 -14.13 10.83
C GLY A 63 -22.71 -14.80 12.11
N PRO A 64 -23.03 -14.04 13.18
CA PRO A 64 -23.07 -12.58 13.22
C PRO A 64 -21.67 -11.93 13.16
N TYR A 65 -21.58 -10.78 12.51
CA TYR A 65 -20.38 -9.96 12.46
C TYR A 65 -20.51 -8.78 13.42
N SER A 66 -19.56 -8.65 14.32
CA SER A 66 -19.55 -7.56 15.31
C SER A 66 -19.22 -6.21 14.65
N PRO A 67 -19.67 -5.07 15.24
CA PRO A 67 -19.23 -3.76 14.81
C PRO A 67 -17.70 -3.66 14.76
N GLY A 68 -17.16 -3.06 13.71
CA GLY A 68 -15.73 -2.94 13.52
C GLY A 68 -15.04 -4.15 12.87
N ASN A 69 -15.77 -5.22 12.56
CA ASN A 69 -15.21 -6.42 11.96
C ASN A 69 -14.54 -6.12 10.61
N LEU A 70 -15.17 -5.33 9.73
CA LEU A 70 -14.58 -4.96 8.44
C LEU A 70 -13.31 -4.14 8.64
N ARG A 71 -13.34 -3.14 9.50
CA ARG A 71 -12.16 -2.34 9.85
C ARG A 71 -10.99 -3.19 10.33
N ASN A 72 -11.27 -4.15 11.19
CA ASN A 72 -10.26 -5.06 11.75
C ASN A 72 -9.78 -6.11 10.74
N SER A 73 -10.49 -6.28 9.63
CA SER A 73 -10.11 -7.15 8.52
C SER A 73 -9.21 -6.48 7.47
N ILE A 74 -9.03 -5.16 7.56
CA ILE A 74 -8.15 -4.41 6.65
C ILE A 74 -6.70 -4.77 6.96
N TYR A 75 -5.92 -5.02 5.92
CA TYR A 75 -4.51 -5.36 6.03
C TYR A 75 -3.66 -4.61 4.99
N GLN A 76 -2.37 -4.57 5.26
CA GLN A 76 -1.35 -4.19 4.28
C GLN A 76 -0.32 -5.32 4.19
N VAL A 77 0.13 -5.62 2.99
CA VAL A 77 1.12 -6.67 2.77
C VAL A 77 2.04 -6.33 1.60
N PHE A 78 3.31 -6.66 1.76
CA PHE A 78 4.28 -6.58 0.67
C PHE A 78 4.00 -7.69 -0.36
N SER A 79 3.86 -7.30 -1.63
CA SER A 79 3.63 -8.24 -2.73
C SER A 79 4.95 -8.62 -3.38
N LYS A 80 5.44 -9.82 -3.12
CA LYS A 80 6.66 -10.34 -3.73
C LYS A 80 6.50 -10.52 -5.23
N ASP A 81 5.35 -11.01 -5.68
CA ASP A 81 5.08 -11.33 -7.08
C ASP A 81 4.96 -10.09 -7.96
N ASN A 82 4.60 -8.94 -7.37
CA ASN A 82 4.45 -7.67 -8.06
C ASN A 82 5.58 -6.69 -7.71
N SER A 83 6.66 -7.18 -7.13
CA SER A 83 7.83 -6.39 -6.78
C SER A 83 9.06 -6.88 -7.53
N PHE A 84 9.85 -5.94 -8.00
CA PHE A 84 11.08 -6.18 -8.72
C PHE A 84 12.21 -5.42 -8.03
N LYS A 85 13.42 -5.50 -8.58
CA LYS A 85 14.61 -4.84 -8.01
C LYS A 85 14.37 -3.36 -7.66
N ASP A 86 13.71 -2.63 -8.54
CA ASP A 86 13.50 -1.18 -8.41
C ASP A 86 12.03 -0.81 -8.16
N VAL A 87 11.18 -1.79 -7.92
CA VAL A 87 9.74 -1.61 -7.71
C VAL A 87 9.30 -2.38 -6.50
N SER A 88 8.76 -1.69 -5.52
CA SER A 88 8.17 -2.30 -4.33
C SER A 88 6.66 -2.04 -4.30
N THR A 89 5.90 -3.10 -4.22
CA THR A 89 4.44 -3.06 -4.26
C THR A 89 3.85 -3.53 -2.93
N TYR A 90 2.94 -2.74 -2.40
CA TYR A 90 2.13 -3.09 -1.22
C TYR A 90 0.67 -3.17 -1.62
N HIS A 91 -0.02 -4.17 -1.10
CA HIS A 91 -1.47 -4.29 -1.19
C HIS A 91 -2.11 -3.84 0.10
N ILE A 92 -3.17 -3.03 -0.04
CA ILE A 92 -4.04 -2.64 1.06
C ILE A 92 -5.44 -3.10 0.66
N SER A 93 -6.00 -3.99 1.45
CA SER A 93 -7.30 -4.61 1.18
C SER A 93 -7.92 -5.10 2.49
N TRP A 94 -9.00 -5.82 2.41
CA TRP A 94 -9.62 -6.50 3.56
C TRP A 94 -9.63 -8.01 3.34
N ASN A 95 -9.67 -8.75 4.43
CA ASN A 95 -9.76 -10.20 4.37
C ASN A 95 -11.23 -10.60 4.06
N ALA A 96 -11.47 -11.09 2.84
CA ALA A 96 -12.80 -11.45 2.37
C ALA A 96 -13.42 -12.63 3.13
N ASP A 97 -12.60 -13.51 3.70
CA ASP A 97 -13.10 -14.62 4.53
C ASP A 97 -13.66 -14.12 5.87
N LYS A 98 -13.05 -13.08 6.42
CA LYS A 98 -13.49 -12.45 7.67
C LYS A 98 -14.60 -11.42 7.47
N ALA A 99 -14.63 -10.77 6.30
CA ALA A 99 -15.61 -9.75 5.96
C ALA A 99 -16.04 -9.88 4.50
N PRO A 100 -16.86 -10.89 4.17
CA PRO A 100 -17.29 -11.14 2.78
C PRO A 100 -18.13 -10.02 2.18
N TYR A 101 -18.74 -9.19 3.02
CA TYR A 101 -19.53 -8.02 2.62
C TYR A 101 -18.68 -6.78 2.28
N GLY A 102 -17.36 -6.83 2.44
CA GLY A 102 -16.47 -5.69 2.24
C GLY A 102 -16.56 -5.06 0.86
N ALA A 103 -16.68 -5.87 -0.20
CA ALA A 103 -16.84 -5.39 -1.56
C ALA A 103 -18.13 -4.57 -1.75
N MET A 104 -19.21 -4.98 -1.10
CA MET A 104 -20.50 -4.27 -1.15
C MET A 104 -20.39 -2.90 -0.47
N VAL A 105 -19.62 -2.80 0.60
CA VAL A 105 -19.36 -1.52 1.29
C VAL A 105 -18.48 -0.62 0.42
N GLU A 106 -17.38 -1.14 -0.12
CA GLU A 106 -16.44 -0.36 -0.95
C GLU A 106 -17.08 0.14 -2.23
N PHE A 107 -17.75 -0.73 -2.97
CA PHE A 107 -18.26 -0.43 -4.31
C PHE A 107 -19.74 -0.10 -4.37
N GLY A 108 -20.46 -0.35 -3.28
CA GLY A 108 -21.91 -0.20 -3.25
C GLY A 108 -22.66 -1.35 -3.93
N THR A 109 -23.97 -1.30 -3.83
CA THR A 109 -24.89 -2.24 -4.45
C THR A 109 -26.05 -1.47 -5.10
N SER A 110 -26.96 -2.16 -5.79
CA SER A 110 -28.19 -1.55 -6.32
C SER A 110 -29.10 -0.93 -5.23
N ARG A 111 -28.90 -1.34 -3.97
CA ARG A 111 -29.73 -0.91 -2.83
C ARG A 111 -29.00 0.00 -1.83
N ALA A 112 -27.66 0.06 -1.90
CA ALA A 112 -26.85 0.83 -0.98
C ALA A 112 -25.74 1.56 -1.74
N ALA A 113 -25.57 2.84 -1.43
CA ALA A 113 -24.50 3.65 -2.00
C ALA A 113 -23.13 3.15 -1.55
N ALA A 114 -22.13 3.28 -2.42
CA ALA A 114 -20.74 2.96 -2.08
C ALA A 114 -20.24 3.82 -0.91
N GLN A 115 -19.56 3.18 0.03
CA GLN A 115 -18.84 3.83 1.12
C GLN A 115 -17.34 3.52 0.96
N SER A 116 -16.76 4.00 -0.13
CA SER A 116 -15.42 3.70 -0.60
C SER A 116 -14.34 4.06 0.41
N PHE A 117 -14.11 3.21 1.38
CA PHE A 117 -13.15 3.46 2.46
C PHE A 117 -11.70 3.36 2.01
N ILE A 118 -11.36 2.49 1.06
CA ILE A 118 -10.00 2.36 0.51
C ILE A 118 -9.76 3.43 -0.57
N ALA A 119 -10.61 3.52 -1.58
CA ALA A 119 -10.44 4.49 -2.67
C ALA A 119 -10.42 5.94 -2.16
N ARG A 120 -11.32 6.27 -1.24
CA ARG A 120 -11.36 7.59 -0.59
C ARG A 120 -10.08 7.87 0.19
N SER A 121 -9.56 6.88 0.91
CA SER A 121 -8.33 7.03 1.69
C SER A 121 -7.12 7.31 0.82
N ILE A 122 -6.99 6.64 -0.31
CA ILE A 122 -5.94 6.91 -1.29
C ILE A 122 -6.03 8.36 -1.79
N LYS A 123 -7.23 8.80 -2.13
CA LYS A 123 -7.47 10.16 -2.63
C LYS A 123 -7.15 11.23 -1.58
N GLU A 124 -7.62 11.04 -0.35
CA GLU A 124 -7.45 11.99 0.76
C GLU A 124 -5.98 12.12 1.20
N THR A 125 -5.20 11.04 1.13
CA THR A 125 -3.83 10.99 1.63
C THR A 125 -2.77 11.11 0.55
N ARG A 126 -3.14 11.33 -0.70
CA ARG A 126 -2.21 11.32 -1.85
C ARG A 126 -0.99 12.23 -1.64
N SER A 127 -1.19 13.45 -1.23
CA SER A 127 -0.10 14.41 -1.00
C SER A 127 0.79 14.00 0.18
N GLU A 128 0.20 13.55 1.26
CA GLU A 128 0.91 13.07 2.45
C GLU A 128 1.73 11.81 2.14
N VAL A 129 1.15 10.87 1.40
CA VAL A 129 1.82 9.64 0.96
C VAL A 129 3.05 9.97 0.09
N ARG A 130 2.89 10.86 -0.88
CA ARG A 130 4.01 11.28 -1.74
C ARG A 130 5.13 11.93 -0.93
N ALA A 131 4.80 12.81 0.00
CA ALA A 131 5.78 13.47 0.84
C ALA A 131 6.51 12.46 1.75
N ALA A 132 5.77 11.52 2.34
CA ALA A 132 6.34 10.48 3.21
C ALA A 132 7.24 9.51 2.46
N ILE A 133 6.83 9.06 1.26
CA ILE A 133 7.64 8.20 0.40
C ILE A 133 8.94 8.90 0.03
N LYS A 134 8.87 10.16 -0.40
CA LYS A 134 10.05 10.94 -0.78
C LYS A 134 10.99 11.13 0.41
N ALA A 135 10.47 11.51 1.56
CA ALA A 135 11.27 11.73 2.77
C ALA A 135 11.97 10.44 3.22
N ARG A 136 11.25 9.32 3.25
CA ARG A 136 11.81 8.03 3.63
C ARG A 136 12.85 7.53 2.63
N PHE A 137 12.59 7.69 1.34
CA PHE A 137 13.54 7.33 0.30
C PHE A 137 14.87 8.09 0.43
N ILE A 138 14.79 9.40 0.62
CA ILE A 138 15.98 10.25 0.82
C ILE A 138 16.73 9.84 2.10
N GLU A 139 16.01 9.57 3.18
CA GLU A 139 16.60 9.10 4.44
C GLU A 139 17.36 7.79 4.26
N GLU A 140 16.78 6.82 3.57
CA GLU A 140 17.41 5.52 3.30
C GLU A 140 18.66 5.65 2.42
N VAL A 141 18.65 6.54 1.44
CA VAL A 141 19.79 6.79 0.56
C VAL A 141 20.91 7.55 1.29
N ASN A 142 20.58 8.53 2.10
CA ASN A 142 21.54 9.41 2.78
C ASN A 142 21.97 8.90 4.15
N GLY A 143 21.25 7.97 4.72
CA GLY A 143 21.46 7.47 6.09
C GLY A 143 22.61 6.47 6.25
N LYS A 144 23.49 6.35 5.24
CA LYS A 144 24.63 5.42 5.25
C LYS A 144 25.96 6.12 5.11
#